data_f0650d6c9dbe79d1743bcd7b0d3bc940
#
_entry.id   f0650d6c9dbe79d1743bcd7b0d3bc940
#
_cell.length_a   1.000
_cell.length_b   1.000
_cell.length_c   1.000
_cell.angle_alpha   90.00
_cell.angle_beta   90.00
_cell.angle_gamma   90.00
#
_symmetry.space_group_name_H-M   'P 1'
#
loop_
_entity.id
_entity.type
_entity.pdbx_description
1 polymer ?
#
loop_
_entity_poly.entity_id
_entity_poly.type
_entity_poly.pdbx_seq_one_letter_code
_entity_poly.pdbx_strand_id
1 'polypeptide(L)'
;MSIKTFKPTTPSRRHMTVSGFDGIDKHAKPEASLTEVLKKNSGRNSYGRITVRHRGGGNKRKYRIIDFKRDKMGSAVVINLQYDPNRSANIALIEYEDGERRYILAPVGLKAGHKIMTGPNADILPGNALPIANIPVGTIIHNIELHPGNGAQLVRSAGTSAQLMAKEGTDAQIRMPSGEVRIVRTNCMATIGQVGNIDHENINIGKAGRKRHMGWRPTVRGSVMNPNDHPHGGGEGRAPIGRSGPVTPWGKPALGYKTRKGKNPTNKFIVKRRNEK
;
A
#
# COMPACT_ATOMS: atom_id res chain seq x y z
N MET A 1 -16.49 -0.06 -8.15
CA MET A 1 -16.34 -1.52 -7.89
C MET A 1 -17.44 -1.93 -6.95
N SER A 2 -18.00 -3.12 -7.11
CA SER A 2 -19.05 -3.60 -6.21
C SER A 2 -18.45 -4.46 -5.08
N ILE A 3 -19.01 -4.33 -3.89
CA ILE A 3 -18.73 -5.22 -2.77
C ILE A 3 -19.83 -6.29 -2.75
N LYS A 4 -19.43 -7.56 -2.82
CA LYS A 4 -20.36 -8.68 -2.70
C LYS A 4 -20.53 -9.09 -1.25
N THR A 5 -21.77 -9.14 -0.81
CA THR A 5 -22.19 -9.66 0.50
C THR A 5 -22.63 -11.11 0.37
N PHE A 6 -22.76 -11.82 1.48
CA PHE A 6 -23.21 -13.21 1.53
C PHE A 6 -24.47 -13.35 2.36
N LYS A 7 -25.29 -14.36 2.05
CA LYS A 7 -26.42 -14.75 2.90
C LYS A 7 -25.92 -15.14 4.31
N PRO A 8 -26.60 -14.78 5.39
CA PRO A 8 -26.16 -15.00 6.78
C PRO A 8 -26.38 -16.45 7.22
N THR A 9 -25.81 -17.42 6.51
CA THR A 9 -25.93 -18.86 6.80
C THR A 9 -25.11 -19.32 7.99
N THR A 10 -24.05 -18.58 8.33
CA THR A 10 -23.19 -18.84 9.50
C THR A 10 -22.74 -17.52 10.14
N PRO A 11 -22.31 -17.50 11.42
CA PRO A 11 -21.80 -16.28 12.07
C PRO A 11 -20.71 -15.58 11.26
N SER A 12 -19.79 -16.33 10.66
CA SER A 12 -18.72 -15.77 9.83
C SER A 12 -19.23 -15.16 8.53
N ARG A 13 -20.20 -15.80 7.86
CA ARG A 13 -20.75 -15.32 6.58
C ARG A 13 -21.64 -14.09 6.73
N ARG A 14 -22.23 -13.90 7.89
CA ARG A 14 -23.09 -12.74 8.18
C ARG A 14 -22.40 -11.41 7.90
N HIS A 15 -21.12 -11.30 8.26
CA HIS A 15 -20.33 -10.08 8.15
C HIS A 15 -19.28 -10.12 7.03
N MET A 16 -19.12 -11.27 6.37
CA MET A 16 -18.08 -11.43 5.34
C MET A 16 -18.47 -10.72 4.05
N THR A 17 -17.52 -9.97 3.50
CA THR A 17 -17.66 -9.36 2.20
C THR A 17 -16.44 -9.67 1.33
N VAL A 18 -16.59 -9.53 0.01
CA VAL A 18 -15.50 -9.68 -0.97
C VAL A 18 -15.62 -8.65 -2.06
N SER A 19 -14.51 -8.33 -2.72
CA SER A 19 -14.52 -7.50 -3.92
C SER A 19 -15.32 -8.19 -5.05
N GLY A 20 -16.09 -7.42 -5.80
CA GLY A 20 -16.75 -7.85 -7.02
C GLY A 20 -15.80 -8.10 -8.17
N PHE A 21 -14.63 -7.43 -8.15
CA PHE A 21 -13.64 -7.42 -9.24
C PHE A 21 -14.19 -6.90 -10.57
N ASP A 22 -15.07 -5.91 -10.52
CA ASP A 22 -15.65 -5.33 -11.73
C ASP A 22 -14.56 -4.66 -12.59
N GLY A 23 -14.57 -4.95 -13.88
CA GLY A 23 -13.59 -4.44 -14.83
C GLY A 23 -12.19 -5.06 -14.73
N ILE A 24 -12.02 -6.10 -13.90
CA ILE A 24 -10.74 -6.81 -13.75
C ILE A 24 -10.85 -8.19 -14.36
N ASP A 25 -9.87 -8.55 -15.16
CA ASP A 25 -9.74 -9.91 -15.67
C ASP A 25 -9.21 -10.84 -14.57
N LYS A 26 -10.13 -11.64 -14.01
CA LYS A 26 -9.81 -12.62 -12.94
C LYS A 26 -9.06 -13.84 -13.45
N HIS A 27 -9.18 -14.13 -14.72
CA HIS A 27 -8.60 -15.33 -15.34
C HIS A 27 -7.30 -15.03 -16.07
N ALA A 28 -6.92 -13.75 -16.17
CA ALA A 28 -5.67 -13.36 -16.79
C ALA A 28 -4.48 -14.02 -16.08
N LYS A 29 -3.72 -14.77 -16.86
CA LYS A 29 -2.45 -15.30 -16.40
C LYS A 29 -1.44 -14.15 -16.33
N PRO A 30 -0.64 -14.08 -15.24
CA PRO A 30 0.40 -13.05 -15.17
C PRO A 30 1.44 -13.30 -16.26
N GLU A 31 1.99 -12.21 -16.81
CA GLU A 31 3.08 -12.26 -17.79
C GLU A 31 4.29 -12.96 -17.17
N ALA A 32 4.77 -14.01 -17.84
CA ALA A 32 5.80 -14.89 -17.28
C ALA A 32 7.14 -14.16 -17.06
N SER A 33 7.55 -13.32 -18.01
CA SER A 33 8.75 -12.49 -17.95
C SER A 33 8.75 -11.46 -16.81
N LEU A 34 7.56 -11.03 -16.39
CA LEU A 34 7.37 -10.04 -15.32
C LEU A 34 6.98 -10.67 -13.96
N THR A 35 7.27 -11.98 -13.78
CA THR A 35 6.96 -12.66 -12.52
C THR A 35 8.16 -13.34 -11.91
N GLU A 36 8.31 -13.19 -10.60
CA GLU A 36 9.37 -13.82 -9.82
C GLU A 36 8.80 -14.68 -8.69
N VAL A 37 9.62 -15.60 -8.20
CA VAL A 37 9.31 -16.43 -7.03
C VAL A 37 9.43 -15.61 -5.77
N LEU A 38 8.33 -15.46 -5.02
CA LEU A 38 8.34 -14.79 -3.73
C LEU A 38 8.83 -15.73 -2.63
N LYS A 39 10.07 -15.56 -2.19
CA LYS A 39 10.62 -16.26 -1.02
C LYS A 39 9.93 -15.78 0.25
N LYS A 40 9.47 -16.73 1.09
CA LYS A 40 8.77 -16.44 2.34
C LYS A 40 9.72 -16.59 3.53
N ASN A 41 10.09 -15.51 4.18
CA ASN A 41 10.95 -15.52 5.36
C ASN A 41 10.17 -15.68 6.68
N SER A 42 8.83 -15.68 6.63
CA SER A 42 7.93 -15.84 7.80
C SER A 42 8.29 -14.91 8.98
N GLY A 43 8.68 -13.68 8.69
CA GLY A 43 9.06 -12.67 9.68
C GLY A 43 10.45 -12.84 10.30
N ARG A 44 11.29 -13.69 9.71
CA ARG A 44 12.68 -13.91 10.16
C ARG A 44 13.65 -13.01 9.42
N ASN A 45 14.72 -12.61 10.12
CA ASN A 45 15.84 -11.86 9.53
C ASN A 45 16.88 -12.82 8.91
N SER A 46 18.03 -12.28 8.45
CA SER A 46 19.15 -13.05 7.88
C SER A 46 19.75 -14.07 8.85
N TYR A 47 19.68 -13.82 10.17
CA TYR A 47 20.15 -14.75 11.20
C TYR A 47 19.08 -15.77 11.63
N GLY A 48 17.93 -15.86 10.95
CA GLY A 48 16.85 -16.78 11.29
C GLY A 48 16.01 -16.38 12.50
N ARG A 49 16.28 -15.24 13.16
CA ARG A 49 15.54 -14.76 14.32
C ARG A 49 14.24 -14.08 13.91
N ILE A 50 13.17 -14.31 14.65
CA ILE A 50 11.86 -13.66 14.40
C ILE A 50 11.94 -12.19 14.82
N THR A 51 11.94 -11.30 13.84
CA THR A 51 11.90 -9.83 14.04
C THR A 51 10.49 -9.27 13.86
N VAL A 52 9.64 -9.92 13.07
CA VAL A 52 8.23 -9.58 12.88
C VAL A 52 7.38 -10.78 13.27
N ARG A 53 6.70 -10.69 14.41
CA ARG A 53 5.86 -11.78 14.93
C ARG A 53 4.61 -11.99 14.08
N HIS A 54 3.98 -13.16 14.22
CA HIS A 54 2.68 -13.53 13.64
C HIS A 54 2.67 -13.49 12.11
N ARG A 55 3.78 -13.81 11.47
CA ARG A 55 3.91 -13.97 10.01
C ARG A 55 4.21 -15.43 9.67
N GLY A 56 3.68 -15.89 8.54
CA GLY A 56 3.98 -17.23 8.02
C GLY A 56 2.76 -17.96 7.49
N GLY A 57 3.00 -19.04 6.76
CA GLY A 57 1.97 -19.76 6.01
C GLY A 57 1.41 -18.93 4.87
N GLY A 58 0.10 -19.04 4.63
CA GLY A 58 -0.59 -18.37 3.54
C GLY A 58 -0.42 -19.05 2.18
N ASN A 59 -1.20 -18.62 1.21
CA ASN A 59 -1.16 -19.16 -0.15
C ASN A 59 0.19 -18.92 -0.83
N LYS A 60 0.59 -19.83 -1.71
CA LYS A 60 1.74 -19.64 -2.61
C LYS A 60 1.39 -18.52 -3.60
N ARG A 61 2.30 -17.55 -3.75
CA ARG A 61 2.13 -16.38 -4.64
C ARG A 61 3.39 -16.16 -5.44
N LYS A 62 3.23 -15.70 -6.69
CA LYS A 62 4.30 -15.11 -7.48
C LYS A 62 4.32 -13.60 -7.27
N TYR A 63 5.48 -12.99 -7.24
CA TYR A 63 5.63 -11.55 -7.25
C TYR A 63 5.52 -11.04 -8.69
N ARG A 64 4.80 -9.93 -8.89
CA ARG A 64 4.76 -9.22 -10.18
C ARG A 64 5.71 -8.03 -10.08
N ILE A 65 6.61 -7.95 -11.04
CA ILE A 65 7.54 -6.82 -11.17
C ILE A 65 6.73 -5.63 -11.66
N ILE A 66 6.62 -4.60 -10.82
CA ILE A 66 5.88 -3.37 -11.14
C ILE A 66 6.89 -2.29 -11.50
N ASP A 67 6.62 -1.59 -12.59
CA ASP A 67 7.38 -0.42 -12.99
C ASP A 67 7.04 0.78 -12.07
N PHE A 68 7.80 0.91 -11.00
CA PHE A 68 7.70 2.05 -10.10
C PHE A 68 8.56 3.23 -10.54
N LYS A 69 9.48 3.02 -11.48
CA LYS A 69 10.36 4.09 -11.97
C LYS A 69 9.71 4.91 -13.06
N ARG A 70 8.95 4.25 -13.93
CA ARG A 70 8.36 4.89 -15.12
C ARG A 70 9.44 5.63 -15.92
N ASP A 71 10.60 4.97 -16.08
CA ASP A 71 11.79 5.51 -16.75
C ASP A 71 11.71 5.47 -18.26
N LYS A 72 10.91 4.55 -18.83
CA LYS A 72 10.70 4.47 -20.27
C LYS A 72 9.72 5.56 -20.71
N MET A 73 10.24 6.54 -21.42
CA MET A 73 9.45 7.62 -22.03
C MET A 73 8.65 7.11 -23.21
N GLY A 74 7.49 7.71 -23.47
CA GLY A 74 6.68 7.41 -24.65
C GLY A 74 5.27 6.96 -24.31
N SER A 75 4.57 6.52 -25.36
CA SER A 75 3.19 6.06 -25.32
C SER A 75 3.12 4.56 -25.11
N ALA A 76 2.13 4.12 -24.35
CA ALA A 76 1.82 2.72 -24.13
C ALA A 76 0.30 2.51 -24.09
N VAL A 77 -0.16 1.31 -24.47
CA VAL A 77 -1.58 0.94 -24.46
C VAL A 77 -1.83 -0.03 -23.30
N VAL A 78 -2.93 0.17 -22.59
CA VAL A 78 -3.37 -0.74 -21.53
C VAL A 78 -3.99 -1.99 -22.16
N ILE A 79 -3.36 -3.16 -21.97
CA ILE A 79 -3.87 -4.43 -22.48
C ILE A 79 -5.05 -4.90 -21.62
N ASN A 80 -4.81 -5.03 -20.30
CA ASN A 80 -5.84 -5.46 -19.35
C ASN A 80 -5.54 -4.99 -17.93
N LEU A 81 -6.57 -5.08 -17.06
CA LEU A 81 -6.46 -4.86 -15.63
C LEU A 81 -6.45 -6.21 -14.91
N GLN A 82 -5.51 -6.40 -14.00
CA GLN A 82 -5.30 -7.67 -13.31
C GLN A 82 -5.31 -7.51 -11.78
N TYR A 83 -5.71 -8.58 -11.10
CA TYR A 83 -5.56 -8.71 -9.65
C TYR A 83 -4.13 -9.12 -9.27
N ASP A 84 -3.54 -8.43 -8.30
CA ASP A 84 -2.26 -8.84 -7.70
C ASP A 84 -2.45 -9.24 -6.22
N PRO A 85 -2.15 -10.51 -5.85
CA PRO A 85 -2.28 -10.97 -4.46
C PRO A 85 -1.24 -10.37 -3.49
N ASN A 86 -0.25 -9.61 -3.99
CA ASN A 86 0.83 -9.06 -3.18
C ASN A 86 0.56 -7.63 -2.70
N ARG A 87 -0.45 -6.98 -3.27
CA ARG A 87 -0.82 -5.60 -2.95
C ARG A 87 -2.32 -5.41 -2.88
N SER A 88 -2.76 -4.32 -2.27
CA SER A 88 -4.17 -3.94 -2.20
C SER A 88 -4.68 -3.33 -3.50
N ALA A 89 -3.81 -2.60 -4.23
CA ALA A 89 -4.13 -2.01 -5.52
C ALA A 89 -4.16 -3.06 -6.63
N ASN A 90 -5.05 -2.86 -7.61
CA ASN A 90 -5.00 -3.59 -8.86
C ASN A 90 -3.86 -3.08 -9.74
N ILE A 91 -3.44 -3.88 -10.70
CA ILE A 91 -2.39 -3.58 -11.65
C ILE A 91 -2.90 -3.56 -13.07
N ALA A 92 -2.26 -2.81 -13.95
CA ALA A 92 -2.52 -2.80 -15.37
C ALA A 92 -1.28 -3.33 -16.10
N LEU A 93 -1.51 -4.24 -17.05
CA LEU A 93 -0.49 -4.63 -18.02
C LEU A 93 -0.54 -3.64 -19.18
N ILE A 94 0.57 -2.99 -19.45
CA ILE A 94 0.73 -2.03 -20.53
C ILE A 94 1.73 -2.56 -21.55
N GLU A 95 1.55 -2.18 -22.82
CA GLU A 95 2.45 -2.49 -23.93
C GLU A 95 2.85 -1.21 -24.63
N TYR A 96 4.14 -1.02 -24.76
CA TYR A 96 4.74 0.08 -25.51
C TYR A 96 4.72 -0.22 -27.01
N GLU A 97 4.96 0.78 -27.84
CA GLU A 97 4.98 0.68 -29.31
C GLU A 97 6.04 -0.30 -29.84
N ASP A 98 7.11 -0.52 -29.08
CA ASP A 98 8.17 -1.50 -29.38
C ASP A 98 7.87 -2.92 -28.91
N GLY A 99 6.66 -3.18 -28.38
CA GLY A 99 6.22 -4.49 -27.86
C GLY A 99 6.70 -4.81 -26.45
N GLU A 100 7.46 -3.93 -25.78
CA GLU A 100 7.83 -4.16 -24.38
C GLU A 100 6.62 -4.02 -23.48
N ARG A 101 6.44 -5.01 -22.59
CA ARG A 101 5.36 -5.03 -21.61
C ARG A 101 5.85 -4.67 -20.22
N ARG A 102 5.05 -3.90 -19.48
CA ARG A 102 5.30 -3.58 -18.07
C ARG A 102 4.03 -3.61 -17.26
N TYR A 103 4.14 -3.89 -15.95
CA TYR A 103 3.05 -3.70 -15.01
C TYR A 103 3.13 -2.34 -14.35
N ILE A 104 1.99 -1.67 -14.23
CA ILE A 104 1.85 -0.41 -13.47
C ILE A 104 0.72 -0.54 -12.45
N LEU A 105 0.64 0.39 -11.49
CA LEU A 105 -0.54 0.52 -10.64
C LEU A 105 -1.71 1.04 -11.48
N ALA A 106 -2.87 0.42 -11.33
CA ALA A 106 -4.07 0.85 -12.03
C ALA A 106 -4.76 2.00 -11.28
N PRO A 107 -4.82 3.23 -11.82
CA PRO A 107 -5.61 4.32 -11.26
C PRO A 107 -7.10 4.10 -11.48
N VAL A 108 -7.90 4.89 -10.77
CA VAL A 108 -9.36 4.94 -10.95
C VAL A 108 -9.67 5.39 -12.38
N GLY A 109 -10.65 4.73 -13.00
CA GLY A 109 -11.12 5.07 -14.35
C GLY A 109 -10.31 4.48 -15.49
N LEU A 110 -9.16 3.87 -15.24
CA LEU A 110 -8.36 3.20 -16.28
C LEU A 110 -9.10 1.96 -16.80
N LYS A 111 -9.08 1.77 -18.12
CA LYS A 111 -9.70 0.62 -18.82
C LYS A 111 -8.73 0.04 -19.84
N ALA A 112 -8.98 -1.20 -20.27
CA ALA A 112 -8.27 -1.78 -21.40
C ALA A 112 -8.48 -0.93 -22.67
N GLY A 113 -7.45 -0.79 -23.48
CA GLY A 113 -7.43 0.05 -24.68
C GLY A 113 -7.10 1.52 -24.44
N HIS A 114 -7.07 2.01 -23.20
CA HIS A 114 -6.63 3.38 -22.92
C HIS A 114 -5.15 3.55 -23.25
N LYS A 115 -4.81 4.66 -23.85
CA LYS A 115 -3.43 5.10 -24.05
C LYS A 115 -2.96 5.83 -22.80
N ILE A 116 -1.75 5.57 -22.39
CA ILE A 116 -1.05 6.26 -21.29
C ILE A 116 0.31 6.72 -21.79
N MET A 117 0.79 7.81 -21.22
CA MET A 117 2.05 8.42 -21.63
C MET A 117 2.95 8.64 -20.42
N THR A 118 4.25 8.50 -20.63
CA THR A 118 5.27 8.80 -19.64
C THR A 118 6.23 9.83 -20.21
N GLY A 119 6.44 10.90 -19.48
CA GLY A 119 7.40 11.94 -19.91
C GLY A 119 6.97 13.34 -19.53
N PRO A 120 7.85 14.34 -19.75
CA PRO A 120 7.59 15.73 -19.36
C PRO A 120 6.43 16.37 -20.14
N ASN A 121 6.16 15.90 -21.35
CA ASN A 121 5.13 16.42 -22.25
C ASN A 121 3.82 15.61 -22.24
N ALA A 122 3.67 14.71 -21.26
CA ALA A 122 2.46 13.89 -21.15
C ALA A 122 1.28 14.75 -20.68
N ASP A 123 0.08 14.49 -21.20
CA ASP A 123 -1.17 15.15 -20.78
C ASP A 123 -1.51 14.84 -19.32
N ILE A 124 -2.28 15.72 -18.69
CA ILE A 124 -2.73 15.56 -17.30
C ILE A 124 -3.93 14.60 -17.23
N LEU A 125 -3.72 13.36 -17.66
CA LEU A 125 -4.73 12.31 -17.68
C LEU A 125 -4.40 11.20 -16.67
N PRO A 126 -5.41 10.54 -16.05
CA PRO A 126 -5.17 9.46 -15.09
C PRO A 126 -4.33 8.32 -15.68
N GLY A 127 -3.23 7.98 -15.01
CA GLY A 127 -2.29 6.95 -15.44
C GLY A 127 -1.03 7.47 -16.13
N ASN A 128 -1.03 8.71 -16.58
CA ASN A 128 0.17 9.36 -17.12
C ASN A 128 1.15 9.69 -16.01
N ALA A 129 2.43 9.55 -16.28
CA ALA A 129 3.51 9.82 -15.34
C ALA A 129 4.40 10.96 -15.84
N LEU A 130 4.57 11.97 -14.98
CA LEU A 130 5.33 13.17 -15.28
C LEU A 130 6.26 13.55 -14.12
N PRO A 131 7.33 14.32 -14.38
CA PRO A 131 8.01 15.08 -13.35
C PRO A 131 7.03 16.03 -12.65
N ILE A 132 7.13 16.15 -11.31
CA ILE A 132 6.24 17.03 -10.52
C ILE A 132 6.31 18.48 -11.01
N ALA A 133 7.45 18.92 -11.55
CA ALA A 133 7.60 20.22 -12.16
C ALA A 133 6.52 20.54 -13.21
N ASN A 134 6.13 19.53 -13.99
CA ASN A 134 5.19 19.69 -15.12
C ASN A 134 3.73 19.45 -14.74
N ILE A 135 3.46 19.05 -13.49
CA ILE A 135 2.09 18.79 -13.00
C ILE A 135 1.50 20.09 -12.44
N PRO A 136 0.30 20.54 -12.84
CA PRO A 136 -0.35 21.72 -12.27
C PRO A 136 -0.60 21.58 -10.76
N VAL A 137 -0.52 22.69 -10.04
CA VAL A 137 -0.91 22.76 -8.62
C VAL A 137 -2.39 22.43 -8.48
N GLY A 138 -2.75 21.77 -7.37
CA GLY A 138 -4.12 21.29 -7.13
C GLY A 138 -4.40 19.89 -7.67
N THR A 139 -3.56 19.36 -8.57
CA THR A 139 -3.75 18.04 -9.19
C THR A 139 -3.62 16.91 -8.16
N ILE A 140 -4.50 15.90 -8.31
CA ILE A 140 -4.45 14.66 -7.55
C ILE A 140 -3.43 13.73 -8.20
N ILE A 141 -2.50 13.22 -7.40
CA ILE A 141 -1.39 12.37 -7.84
C ILE A 141 -1.24 11.14 -6.94
N HIS A 142 -0.60 10.13 -7.46
CA HIS A 142 -0.22 8.91 -6.72
C HIS A 142 1.14 8.40 -7.21
N ASN A 143 1.62 7.31 -6.63
CA ASN A 143 2.87 6.65 -7.05
C ASN A 143 4.04 7.65 -7.14
N ILE A 144 4.35 8.32 -6.02
CA ILE A 144 5.25 9.47 -5.95
C ILE A 144 6.65 9.02 -5.54
N GLU A 145 7.66 9.50 -6.23
CA GLU A 145 9.06 9.33 -5.82
C GLU A 145 9.43 10.23 -4.65
N LEU A 146 10.37 9.75 -3.81
CA LEU A 146 11.02 10.56 -2.76
C LEU A 146 12.35 11.13 -3.22
N HIS A 147 13.05 10.40 -4.06
CA HIS A 147 14.34 10.79 -4.64
C HIS A 147 14.30 10.46 -6.12
N PRO A 148 14.76 11.36 -6.99
CA PRO A 148 14.71 11.17 -8.43
C PRO A 148 15.40 9.87 -8.86
N GLY A 149 14.75 9.10 -9.74
CA GLY A 149 15.27 7.87 -10.33
C GLY A 149 15.22 6.62 -9.42
N ASN A 150 14.85 6.75 -8.13
CA ASN A 150 14.74 5.61 -7.22
C ASN A 150 13.42 4.84 -7.36
N GLY A 151 12.49 5.36 -8.14
CA GLY A 151 11.15 4.83 -8.28
C GLY A 151 10.21 5.27 -7.16
N ALA A 152 8.93 5.18 -7.42
CA ALA A 152 7.89 5.64 -6.52
C ALA A 152 7.84 4.83 -5.22
N GLN A 153 7.69 5.53 -4.10
CA GLN A 153 7.64 4.97 -2.75
C GLN A 153 6.37 5.37 -1.99
N LEU A 154 5.78 6.50 -2.31
CA LEU A 154 4.62 7.06 -1.62
C LEU A 154 3.33 6.84 -2.40
N VAL A 155 2.19 6.77 -1.70
CA VAL A 155 0.83 6.73 -2.26
C VAL A 155 0.66 5.61 -3.28
N ARG A 156 0.85 4.36 -2.85
CA ARG A 156 0.76 3.15 -3.71
C ARG A 156 -0.36 2.18 -3.32
N SER A 157 -0.98 2.40 -2.17
CA SER A 157 -2.04 1.51 -1.68
C SER A 157 -3.37 1.79 -2.37
N ALA A 158 -4.27 0.81 -2.39
CA ALA A 158 -5.62 0.95 -2.94
C ALA A 158 -6.35 2.17 -2.37
N GLY A 159 -7.02 2.92 -3.24
CA GLY A 159 -7.82 4.08 -2.86
C GLY A 159 -7.05 5.30 -2.38
N THR A 160 -5.71 5.26 -2.29
CA THR A 160 -4.93 6.40 -1.82
C THR A 160 -4.68 7.42 -2.93
N SER A 161 -4.62 8.68 -2.53
CA SER A 161 -4.23 9.81 -3.38
C SER A 161 -3.51 10.85 -2.55
N ALA A 162 -2.70 11.67 -3.18
CA ALA A 162 -2.08 12.86 -2.61
C ALA A 162 -2.41 14.05 -3.50
N GLN A 163 -2.30 15.26 -2.97
CA GLN A 163 -2.57 16.49 -3.70
C GLN A 163 -1.30 17.34 -3.75
N LEU A 164 -0.96 17.82 -4.94
CA LEU A 164 0.10 18.80 -5.12
C LEU A 164 -0.41 20.19 -4.69
N MET A 165 0.15 20.72 -3.59
CA MET A 165 -0.33 21.97 -2.98
C MET A 165 0.36 23.21 -3.53
N ALA A 166 1.68 23.16 -3.68
CA ALA A 166 2.49 24.28 -4.15
C ALA A 166 3.79 23.77 -4.79
N LYS A 167 4.41 24.61 -5.60
CA LYS A 167 5.76 24.42 -6.14
C LYS A 167 6.55 25.70 -5.91
N GLU A 168 7.74 25.56 -5.34
CA GLU A 168 8.65 26.67 -5.02
C GLU A 168 10.08 26.29 -5.44
N GLY A 169 10.55 26.87 -6.53
CA GLY A 169 11.87 26.56 -7.08
C GLY A 169 12.04 25.07 -7.39
N THR A 170 12.96 24.41 -6.69
CA THR A 170 13.27 22.98 -6.87
C THR A 170 12.41 22.06 -6.01
N ASP A 171 11.54 22.60 -5.17
CA ASP A 171 10.76 21.85 -4.18
C ASP A 171 9.25 21.96 -4.46
N ALA A 172 8.54 20.91 -4.13
CA ALA A 172 7.08 20.82 -4.23
C ALA A 172 6.49 20.38 -2.89
N GLN A 173 5.40 21.00 -2.49
CA GLN A 173 4.65 20.66 -1.28
C GLN A 173 3.50 19.72 -1.64
N ILE A 174 3.46 18.55 -1.01
CA ILE A 174 2.48 17.51 -1.30
C ILE A 174 1.73 17.16 -0.01
N ARG A 175 0.39 17.23 -0.08
CA ARG A 175 -0.49 16.76 0.98
C ARG A 175 -0.72 15.26 0.84
N MET A 176 -0.21 14.51 1.81
CA MET A 176 -0.29 13.05 1.86
C MET A 176 -1.68 12.56 2.31
N PRO A 177 -2.05 11.28 2.06
CA PRO A 177 -3.30 10.71 2.54
C PRO A 177 -3.49 10.80 4.07
N SER A 178 -2.40 10.84 4.83
CA SER A 178 -2.42 11.03 6.29
C SER A 178 -2.76 12.44 6.75
N GLY A 179 -2.82 13.42 5.84
CA GLY A 179 -2.93 14.85 6.12
C GLY A 179 -1.59 15.56 6.37
N GLU A 180 -0.46 14.82 6.42
CA GLU A 180 0.87 15.42 6.47
C GLU A 180 1.20 16.16 5.19
N VAL A 181 1.71 17.38 5.29
CA VAL A 181 2.27 18.13 4.15
C VAL A 181 3.79 17.94 4.15
N ARG A 182 4.29 17.43 3.03
CA ARG A 182 5.68 17.05 2.85
C ARG A 182 6.31 17.69 1.62
N ILE A 183 7.57 18.07 1.76
CA ILE A 183 8.39 18.55 0.65
C ILE A 183 8.99 17.37 -0.12
N VAL A 184 8.89 17.44 -1.44
CA VAL A 184 9.51 16.52 -2.40
C VAL A 184 10.11 17.35 -3.52
N ARG A 185 11.22 16.94 -4.11
CA ARG A 185 11.84 17.67 -5.21
C ARG A 185 10.98 17.65 -6.48
N THR A 186 10.96 18.74 -7.22
CA THR A 186 10.13 18.90 -8.44
C THR A 186 10.53 17.97 -9.59
N ASN A 187 11.78 17.50 -9.64
CA ASN A 187 12.26 16.52 -10.62
C ASN A 187 11.91 15.05 -10.27
N CYS A 188 11.27 14.78 -9.13
CA CYS A 188 10.70 13.48 -8.84
C CYS A 188 9.51 13.16 -9.74
N MET A 189 9.37 11.88 -10.13
CA MET A 189 8.22 11.42 -10.91
C MET A 189 6.99 11.19 -10.04
N ALA A 190 5.82 11.49 -10.59
CA ALA A 190 4.53 11.15 -10.01
C ALA A 190 3.54 10.73 -11.11
N THR A 191 2.53 9.95 -10.74
CA THR A 191 1.47 9.53 -11.67
C THR A 191 0.18 10.27 -11.36
N ILE A 192 -0.52 10.73 -12.38
CA ILE A 192 -1.77 11.48 -12.26
C ILE A 192 -2.92 10.58 -11.83
N GLY A 193 -3.77 11.08 -10.94
CA GLY A 193 -5.00 10.43 -10.49
C GLY A 193 -4.87 9.73 -9.13
N GLN A 194 -5.90 9.00 -8.76
CA GLN A 194 -6.03 8.21 -7.52
C GLN A 194 -5.80 6.73 -7.82
N VAL A 195 -5.19 5.99 -6.91
CA VAL A 195 -5.04 4.53 -7.03
C VAL A 195 -6.41 3.85 -7.01
N GLY A 196 -6.63 2.91 -7.91
CA GLY A 196 -7.88 2.14 -8.02
C GLY A 196 -8.17 1.25 -6.80
N ASN A 197 -9.28 0.47 -6.88
CA ASN A 197 -9.75 -0.42 -5.82
C ASN A 197 -10.14 0.32 -4.52
N ILE A 198 -10.86 1.43 -4.63
CA ILE A 198 -11.24 2.32 -3.53
C ILE A 198 -11.94 1.56 -2.40
N ASP A 199 -12.83 0.61 -2.73
CA ASP A 199 -13.60 -0.16 -1.74
C ASP A 199 -12.80 -1.23 -0.99
N HIS A 200 -11.48 -1.31 -1.20
CA HIS A 200 -10.65 -2.34 -0.56
C HIS A 200 -10.71 -2.28 0.98
N GLU A 201 -10.77 -1.11 1.56
CA GLU A 201 -10.84 -0.92 3.03
C GLU A 201 -12.18 -1.36 3.62
N ASN A 202 -13.25 -1.33 2.82
CA ASN A 202 -14.61 -1.71 3.23
C ASN A 202 -14.83 -3.24 3.24
N ILE A 203 -13.83 -4.02 2.80
CA ILE A 203 -13.93 -5.47 2.75
C ILE A 203 -13.75 -6.09 4.13
N ASN A 204 -14.79 -6.78 4.61
CA ASN A 204 -14.73 -7.53 5.85
C ASN A 204 -14.28 -8.98 5.59
N ILE A 205 -13.15 -9.37 6.19
CA ILE A 205 -12.56 -10.71 6.03
C ILE A 205 -13.49 -11.81 6.56
N GLY A 206 -14.22 -11.55 7.64
CA GLY A 206 -15.29 -12.38 8.23
C GLY A 206 -14.82 -13.61 8.98
N LYS A 207 -13.70 -14.26 8.64
CA LYS A 207 -13.22 -15.48 9.29
C LYS A 207 -11.70 -15.57 9.46
N ALA A 208 -11.25 -16.20 10.53
CA ALA A 208 -9.85 -16.39 10.86
C ALA A 208 -9.07 -17.17 9.77
N GLY A 209 -9.69 -18.18 9.15
CA GLY A 209 -9.07 -18.97 8.09
C GLY A 209 -8.67 -18.14 6.88
N ARG A 210 -9.49 -17.15 6.49
CA ARG A 210 -9.15 -16.22 5.39
C ARG A 210 -7.91 -15.37 5.74
N LYS A 211 -7.81 -14.91 6.99
CA LYS A 211 -6.63 -14.19 7.48
C LYS A 211 -5.38 -15.10 7.49
N ARG A 212 -5.55 -16.38 7.84
CA ARG A 212 -4.48 -17.39 7.75
C ARG A 212 -3.98 -17.58 6.31
N HIS A 213 -4.87 -17.65 5.33
CA HIS A 213 -4.49 -17.74 3.91
C HIS A 213 -3.75 -16.51 3.41
N MET A 214 -3.93 -15.34 4.03
CA MET A 214 -3.15 -14.13 3.75
C MET A 214 -1.74 -14.15 4.36
N GLY A 215 -1.38 -15.15 5.17
CA GLY A 215 -0.06 -15.29 5.79
C GLY A 215 0.05 -14.70 7.20
N TRP A 216 -1.08 -14.42 7.83
CA TRP A 216 -1.13 -13.98 9.24
C TRP A 216 -1.34 -15.16 10.17
N ARG A 217 -0.48 -15.29 11.17
CA ARG A 217 -0.66 -16.28 12.25
C ARG A 217 -1.53 -15.68 13.37
N PRO A 218 -2.18 -16.53 14.19
CA PRO A 218 -2.93 -16.08 15.36
C PRO A 218 -2.04 -15.27 16.32
N THR A 219 -2.65 -14.30 16.97
CA THR A 219 -1.99 -13.47 18.00
C THR A 219 -2.58 -13.78 19.35
N VAL A 220 -1.73 -14.10 20.31
CA VAL A 220 -2.10 -14.28 21.72
C VAL A 220 -1.94 -12.93 22.42
N ARG A 221 -2.94 -12.52 23.19
CA ARG A 221 -2.89 -11.28 23.99
C ARG A 221 -2.01 -11.48 25.23
N GLY A 222 -1.32 -10.44 25.68
CA GLY A 222 -0.38 -10.52 26.81
C GLY A 222 -1.02 -10.95 28.14
N SER A 223 -2.29 -10.62 28.37
CA SER A 223 -3.02 -10.97 29.62
C SER A 223 -3.29 -12.47 29.81
N VAL A 224 -3.07 -13.31 28.80
CA VAL A 224 -3.20 -14.78 28.90
C VAL A 224 -1.84 -15.49 28.84
N MET A 225 -0.77 -14.74 28.97
CA MET A 225 0.60 -15.24 29.06
C MET A 225 1.04 -15.33 30.52
N ASN A 226 2.17 -15.98 30.76
CA ASN A 226 2.79 -15.98 32.07
C ASN A 226 3.47 -14.63 32.39
N PRO A 227 3.71 -14.33 33.69
CA PRO A 227 4.34 -13.05 34.07
C PRO A 227 5.75 -12.82 33.48
N ASN A 228 6.48 -13.91 33.23
CA ASN A 228 7.81 -13.85 32.57
C ASN A 228 7.74 -13.57 31.06
N ASP A 229 6.61 -13.86 30.42
CA ASP A 229 6.46 -13.70 28.96
C ASP A 229 5.92 -12.33 28.57
N HIS A 230 5.12 -11.71 29.43
CA HIS A 230 4.51 -10.41 29.16
C HIS A 230 4.23 -9.62 30.45
N PRO A 231 4.45 -8.29 30.48
CA PRO A 231 4.12 -7.44 31.62
C PRO A 231 2.65 -7.45 32.07
N HIS A 232 1.73 -7.94 31.23
CA HIS A 232 0.31 -8.12 31.55
C HIS A 232 -0.03 -9.56 31.95
N GLY A 233 0.96 -10.45 32.04
CA GLY A 233 0.76 -11.86 32.34
C GLY A 233 0.52 -12.12 33.81
N GLY A 234 -0.05 -13.29 34.10
CA GLY A 234 -0.36 -13.76 35.45
C GLY A 234 -1.76 -13.38 35.93
N GLY A 235 -2.05 -13.79 37.17
CA GLY A 235 -3.35 -13.61 37.82
C GLY A 235 -4.31 -14.79 37.64
N GLU A 236 -5.41 -14.77 38.39
CA GLU A 236 -6.46 -15.77 38.36
C GLU A 236 -7.52 -15.43 37.30
N GLY A 237 -7.94 -16.43 36.53
CA GLY A 237 -9.00 -16.35 35.55
C GLY A 237 -8.80 -15.21 34.52
N ARG A 238 -9.74 -14.29 34.41
CA ARG A 238 -9.68 -13.12 33.53
C ARG A 238 -9.11 -11.91 34.27
N ALA A 239 -7.82 -11.92 34.56
CA ALA A 239 -7.15 -10.84 35.27
C ALA A 239 -7.08 -9.54 34.43
N PRO A 240 -7.15 -8.36 35.06
CA PRO A 240 -6.94 -7.07 34.43
C PRO A 240 -5.44 -6.86 34.09
N ILE A 241 -5.14 -5.78 33.37
CA ILE A 241 -3.76 -5.44 32.98
C ILE A 241 -2.86 -5.14 34.19
N GLY A 242 -3.42 -4.70 35.33
CA GLY A 242 -2.70 -4.39 36.56
C GLY A 242 -1.73 -3.21 36.47
N ARG A 243 -1.92 -2.31 35.49
CA ARG A 243 -1.08 -1.13 35.23
C ARG A 243 -1.96 0.05 34.85
N SER A 244 -1.44 1.27 34.96
CA SER A 244 -2.13 2.51 34.57
C SER A 244 -2.51 2.55 33.07
N GLY A 245 -1.82 1.79 32.22
CA GLY A 245 -2.12 1.68 30.81
C GLY A 245 -1.48 0.45 30.16
N PRO A 246 -1.93 0.06 28.97
CA PRO A 246 -1.38 -1.10 28.27
C PRO A 246 0.06 -0.84 27.84
N VAL A 247 0.89 -1.88 27.94
CA VAL A 247 2.29 -1.85 27.55
C VAL A 247 2.61 -2.96 26.54
N THR A 248 3.70 -2.77 25.82
CA THR A 248 4.28 -3.77 24.92
C THR A 248 4.97 -4.88 25.70
N PRO A 249 5.35 -6.03 25.10
CA PRO A 249 6.13 -7.06 25.77
C PRO A 249 7.44 -6.57 26.38
N TRP A 250 7.96 -5.45 25.88
CA TRP A 250 9.19 -4.81 26.39
C TRP A 250 8.91 -3.70 27.39
N GLY A 251 7.70 -3.55 27.91
CA GLY A 251 7.33 -2.60 28.94
C GLY A 251 7.08 -1.17 28.47
N LYS A 252 7.19 -0.87 27.17
CA LYS A 252 6.89 0.47 26.64
C LYS A 252 5.36 0.67 26.50
N PRO A 253 4.84 1.90 26.74
CA PRO A 253 3.43 2.20 26.48
C PRO A 253 2.98 1.78 25.08
N ALA A 254 1.86 1.05 24.97
CA ALA A 254 1.36 0.50 23.72
C ALA A 254 0.50 1.50 22.93
N LEU A 255 -0.19 2.43 23.61
CA LEU A 255 -1.09 3.41 23.01
C LEU A 255 -0.60 4.84 23.28
N GLY A 256 -0.75 5.71 22.27
CA GLY A 256 -0.45 7.15 22.41
C GLY A 256 1.01 7.52 22.48
N TYR A 257 1.94 6.58 22.57
CA TYR A 257 3.37 6.88 22.67
C TYR A 257 3.94 7.33 21.34
N LYS A 258 4.55 8.55 21.34
CA LYS A 258 5.22 9.11 20.17
C LYS A 258 6.58 8.42 19.96
N THR A 259 6.66 7.50 18.99
CA THR A 259 7.90 6.73 18.73
C THR A 259 8.89 7.45 17.81
N ARG A 260 8.44 8.44 17.03
CA ARG A 260 9.35 9.22 16.17
C ARG A 260 10.26 10.09 17.02
N LYS A 261 11.58 9.96 16.83
CA LYS A 261 12.58 10.79 17.52
C LYS A 261 12.46 12.25 17.09
N GLY A 262 12.56 13.19 18.05
CA GLY A 262 12.50 14.63 17.76
C GLY A 262 13.59 15.11 16.80
N LYS A 263 14.82 14.59 16.97
CA LYS A 263 15.99 14.89 16.11
C LYS A 263 16.07 14.01 14.84
N ASN A 264 14.94 13.61 14.24
CA ASN A 264 14.99 12.84 13.01
C ASN A 264 15.40 13.73 11.82
N PRO A 265 16.46 13.37 11.03
CA PRO A 265 16.94 14.19 9.91
C PRO A 265 15.87 14.52 8.87
N THR A 266 14.87 13.63 8.70
CA THR A 266 13.78 13.85 7.74
C THR A 266 12.72 14.84 8.22
N ASN A 267 12.83 15.40 9.42
CA ASN A 267 11.90 16.45 9.90
C ASN A 267 11.94 17.71 9.03
N LYS A 268 13.08 18.02 8.41
CA LYS A 268 13.23 19.16 7.50
C LYS A 268 12.34 19.09 6.26
N PHE A 269 11.85 17.89 5.88
CA PHE A 269 10.95 17.70 4.75
C PHE A 269 9.47 17.71 5.15
N ILE A 270 9.12 17.90 6.41
CA ILE A 270 7.73 17.94 6.89
C ILE A 270 7.39 19.39 7.20
N VAL A 271 6.48 19.96 6.40
CA VAL A 271 5.95 21.32 6.58
C VAL A 271 4.88 21.34 7.65
N LYS A 272 3.92 20.41 7.57
CA LYS A 272 2.84 20.26 8.53
C LYS A 272 2.63 18.78 8.88
N ARG A 273 2.57 18.47 10.18
CA ARG A 273 2.29 17.10 10.64
C ARG A 273 0.79 16.79 10.59
N ARG A 274 0.44 15.50 10.50
CA ARG A 274 -0.96 15.04 10.37
C ARG A 274 -1.91 15.52 11.49
N ASN A 275 -1.39 15.74 12.71
CA ASN A 275 -2.18 16.15 13.88
C ASN A 275 -1.93 17.61 14.29
N GLU A 276 -1.29 18.40 13.47
CA GLU A 276 -1.03 19.80 13.70
C GLU A 276 -2.22 20.62 13.20
N LYS A 277 -2.82 21.42 14.10
CA LYS A 277 -3.95 22.29 13.79
C LYS A 277 -3.51 23.53 13.02
#